data_fce2523cce10a529a24df83442932f4c
#
_entry.id   fce2523cce10a529a24df83442932f4c
#
_cell.length_a   1.000
_cell.length_b   1.000
_cell.length_c   1.000
_cell.angle_alpha   90.00
_cell.angle_beta   90.00
_cell.angle_gamma   90.00
#
_symmetry.space_group_name_H-M   'P 1'
#
loop_
_entity.id
_entity.type
_entity.pdbx_description
1 polymer ?
#
loop_
_entity_poly.entity_id
_entity_poly.type
_entity_poly.pdbx_seq_one_letter_code
_entity_poly.pdbx_strand_id
1 'polypeptide(L)'
;MVVGKRRGDVSDVDKLPRWLKPMNRVIVALQRRGLALGTMRVLSVPGRKSGELRTTPVSPLVVDGQRYVVGGSAQADWVKNARAAGWGVLAHGRKEKRVRLVELPVEERAPILREFPKKVRGGIQFFRSMYELPKEKEALPAAFATLAPRCAVFRVETETIG
;
A
#
# COMPACT_ATOMS: atom_id res chain seq x y z
N MET A 1 -17.73 -2.94 -9.32
CA MET A 1 -17.37 -2.68 -10.71
C MET A 1 -15.91 -3.03 -10.94
N VAL A 2 -15.65 -3.77 -11.98
CA VAL A 2 -14.27 -4.14 -12.30
C VAL A 2 -13.55 -2.93 -12.86
N VAL A 3 -12.42 -2.59 -12.27
CA VAL A 3 -11.56 -1.55 -12.81
C VAL A 3 -10.95 -2.06 -14.10
N GLY A 4 -11.28 -1.42 -15.20
CA GLY A 4 -10.74 -1.80 -16.50
C GLY A 4 -9.23 -1.71 -16.54
N LYS A 5 -8.62 -2.62 -17.29
CA LYS A 5 -7.19 -2.54 -17.55
C LYS A 5 -6.88 -1.25 -18.29
N ARG A 6 -5.93 -0.51 -17.78
CA ARG A 6 -5.51 0.72 -18.42
C ARG A 6 -4.07 0.66 -18.84
N ARG A 7 -3.79 1.40 -19.92
CA ARG A 7 -2.46 1.42 -20.53
C ARG A 7 -1.35 1.92 -19.61
N GLY A 8 -1.69 2.67 -18.55
CA GLY A 8 -0.69 3.17 -17.61
C GLY A 8 -0.14 2.15 -16.63
N ASP A 9 -0.78 0.99 -16.53
CA ASP A 9 -0.39 -0.02 -15.54
C ASP A 9 0.74 -0.94 -16.02
N VAL A 10 1.07 -0.88 -17.30
CA VAL A 10 1.99 -1.83 -17.93
C VAL A 10 3.43 -1.65 -17.44
N SER A 11 3.85 -0.41 -17.26
CA SER A 11 5.24 -0.14 -16.85
C SER A 11 5.52 -0.53 -15.40
N ASP A 12 4.51 -0.46 -14.53
CA ASP A 12 4.70 -0.81 -13.12
C ASP A 12 4.52 -2.30 -12.87
N VAL A 13 3.82 -2.98 -13.77
CA VAL A 13 3.65 -4.43 -13.71
C VAL A 13 4.99 -5.16 -13.83
N ASP A 14 5.88 -4.63 -14.61
CA ASP A 14 7.20 -5.22 -14.80
C ASP A 14 8.09 -5.13 -13.56
N LYS A 15 7.75 -4.22 -12.63
CA LYS A 15 8.48 -4.02 -11.39
C LYS A 15 7.90 -4.80 -10.22
N LEU A 16 6.68 -5.33 -10.37
CA LEU A 16 5.98 -6.08 -9.33
C LEU A 16 6.08 -7.58 -9.59
N PRO A 17 6.05 -8.41 -8.54
CA PRO A 17 6.06 -9.86 -8.71
C PRO A 17 4.88 -10.33 -9.56
N ARG A 18 5.12 -11.26 -10.47
CA ARG A 18 4.08 -11.77 -11.37
C ARG A 18 2.90 -12.43 -10.65
N TRP A 19 3.15 -13.04 -9.48
CA TRP A 19 2.10 -13.69 -8.70
C TRP A 19 1.18 -12.70 -8.00
N LEU A 20 1.60 -11.44 -7.86
CA LEU A 20 0.86 -10.43 -7.12
C LEU A 20 -0.47 -10.06 -7.77
N LYS A 21 -0.52 -9.97 -9.09
CA LYS A 21 -1.74 -9.59 -9.82
C LYS A 21 -2.93 -10.53 -9.57
N PRO A 22 -2.79 -11.86 -9.78
CA PRO A 22 -3.91 -12.76 -9.51
C PRO A 22 -4.27 -12.80 -8.04
N MET A 23 -3.27 -12.70 -7.14
CA MET A 23 -3.49 -12.64 -5.70
C MET A 23 -4.29 -11.39 -5.32
N ASN A 24 -3.94 -10.24 -5.87
CA ASN A 24 -4.65 -8.99 -5.63
C ASN A 24 -6.12 -9.08 -6.04
N ARG A 25 -6.41 -9.67 -7.19
CA ARG A 25 -7.80 -9.85 -7.66
C ARG A 25 -8.61 -10.68 -6.70
N VAL A 26 -8.04 -11.77 -6.20
CA VAL A 26 -8.70 -12.66 -5.23
C VAL A 26 -8.98 -11.91 -3.94
N ILE A 27 -7.98 -11.22 -3.40
CA ILE A 27 -8.10 -10.46 -2.15
C ILE A 27 -9.16 -9.37 -2.28
N VAL A 28 -9.14 -8.60 -3.35
CA VAL A 28 -10.12 -7.54 -3.59
C VAL A 28 -11.54 -8.13 -3.72
N ALA A 29 -11.68 -9.23 -4.47
CA ALA A 29 -12.97 -9.88 -4.65
C ALA A 29 -13.54 -10.39 -3.32
N LEU A 30 -12.70 -11.00 -2.48
CA LEU A 30 -13.12 -11.50 -1.17
C LEU A 30 -13.54 -10.36 -0.26
N GLN A 31 -12.78 -9.27 -0.23
CA GLN A 31 -13.11 -8.12 0.61
C GLN A 31 -14.40 -7.43 0.15
N ARG A 32 -14.64 -7.35 -1.15
CA ARG A 32 -15.90 -6.81 -1.69
C ARG A 32 -17.12 -7.61 -1.28
N ARG A 33 -16.95 -8.91 -1.01
CA ARG A 33 -18.01 -9.76 -0.49
C ARG A 33 -18.17 -9.66 1.03
N GLY A 34 -17.44 -8.75 1.67
CA GLY A 34 -17.51 -8.49 3.10
C GLY A 34 -16.55 -9.33 3.93
N LEU A 35 -15.63 -10.05 3.29
CA LEU A 35 -14.63 -10.85 3.99
C LEU A 35 -13.40 -9.99 4.26
N ALA A 36 -13.01 -9.91 5.54
CA ALA A 36 -11.81 -9.22 5.94
C ALA A 36 -10.69 -10.24 6.17
N LEU A 37 -9.53 -10.02 5.55
CA LEU A 37 -8.40 -10.93 5.58
C LEU A 37 -7.26 -10.31 6.43
N GLY A 38 -7.26 -10.59 7.74
CA GLY A 38 -6.23 -10.13 8.67
C GLY A 38 -6.06 -8.61 8.65
N THR A 39 -4.82 -8.14 8.46
CA THR A 39 -4.50 -6.71 8.37
C THR A 39 -4.78 -6.11 6.99
N MET A 40 -5.14 -6.94 6.03
CA MET A 40 -5.35 -6.51 4.65
C MET A 40 -6.57 -5.60 4.54
N ARG A 41 -6.42 -4.53 3.77
CA ARG A 41 -7.47 -3.55 3.44
C ARG A 41 -7.47 -3.32 1.95
N VAL A 42 -8.54 -2.74 1.42
CA VAL A 42 -8.59 -2.30 0.03
C VAL A 42 -8.55 -0.78 0.00
N LEU A 43 -7.55 -0.25 -0.68
CA LEU A 43 -7.44 1.19 -0.90
C LEU A 43 -7.87 1.50 -2.33
N SER A 44 -8.82 2.40 -2.48
CA SER A 44 -9.26 2.92 -3.78
C SER A 44 -8.81 4.36 -3.92
N VAL A 45 -8.11 4.66 -5.01
CA VAL A 45 -7.54 5.99 -5.28
C VAL A 45 -7.91 6.42 -6.69
N PRO A 46 -8.29 7.69 -6.91
CA PRO A 46 -8.56 8.16 -8.27
C PRO A 46 -7.33 8.04 -9.16
N GLY A 47 -7.51 7.50 -10.34
CA GLY A 47 -6.46 7.48 -11.36
C GLY A 47 -6.11 8.90 -11.77
N ARG A 48 -4.81 9.23 -11.79
CA ARG A 48 -4.33 10.59 -12.09
C ARG A 48 -4.65 11.05 -13.51
N LYS A 49 -4.93 10.12 -14.42
CA LYS A 49 -5.24 10.45 -15.82
C LYS A 49 -6.74 10.46 -16.10
N SER A 50 -7.50 9.61 -15.43
CA SER A 50 -8.91 9.37 -15.77
C SER A 50 -9.88 9.80 -14.67
N GLY A 51 -9.44 9.93 -13.42
CA GLY A 51 -10.29 10.19 -12.28
C GLY A 51 -11.08 8.99 -11.79
N GLU A 52 -11.02 7.85 -12.48
CA GLU A 52 -11.72 6.65 -12.02
C GLU A 52 -10.99 6.02 -10.83
N LEU A 53 -11.77 5.54 -9.87
CA LEU A 53 -11.23 4.85 -8.71
C LEU A 53 -10.58 3.53 -9.10
N ARG A 54 -9.37 3.32 -8.65
CA ARG A 54 -8.60 2.08 -8.83
C ARG A 54 -8.29 1.50 -7.48
N THR A 55 -8.47 0.20 -7.36
CA THR A 55 -8.32 -0.51 -6.09
C THR A 55 -6.99 -1.25 -6.02
N THR A 56 -6.38 -1.24 -4.84
CA THR A 56 -5.20 -2.03 -4.54
C THR A 56 -5.30 -2.56 -3.12
N PRO A 57 -4.86 -3.81 -2.85
CA PRO A 57 -4.76 -4.28 -1.48
C PRO A 57 -3.57 -3.63 -0.79
N VAL A 58 -3.77 -3.22 0.45
CA VAL A 58 -2.73 -2.63 1.29
C VAL A 58 -2.82 -3.23 2.69
N SER A 59 -1.73 -3.17 3.43
CA SER A 59 -1.71 -3.58 4.84
C SER A 59 -1.27 -2.38 5.68
N PRO A 60 -2.24 -1.59 6.19
CA PRO A 60 -1.90 -0.46 7.04
C PRO A 60 -1.23 -0.90 8.33
N LEU A 61 -0.34 -0.06 8.84
CA LEU A 61 0.27 -0.25 10.15
C LEU A 61 0.08 1.01 11.00
N VAL A 62 0.03 0.81 12.31
CA VAL A 62 -0.09 1.91 13.26
C VAL A 62 1.22 2.08 13.99
N VAL A 63 1.76 3.29 13.97
CA VAL A 63 2.99 3.66 14.69
C VAL A 63 2.68 4.95 15.45
N ASP A 64 2.88 4.90 16.76
CA ASP A 64 2.61 6.04 17.66
C ASP A 64 1.21 6.66 17.47
N GLY A 65 0.22 5.79 17.34
CA GLY A 65 -1.18 6.21 17.19
C GLY A 65 -1.58 6.70 15.81
N GLN A 66 -0.64 6.77 14.86
CA GLN A 66 -0.89 7.17 13.48
C GLN A 66 -0.91 5.96 12.57
N ARG A 67 -1.81 5.97 11.59
CA ARG A 67 -1.90 4.92 10.58
C ARG A 67 -1.12 5.30 9.33
N TYR A 68 -0.43 4.31 8.78
CA TYR A 68 0.37 4.48 7.57
C TYR A 68 0.12 3.34 6.59
N VAL A 69 0.30 3.63 5.30
CA VAL A 69 0.39 2.59 4.26
C VAL A 69 1.72 2.73 3.56
N VAL A 70 2.33 1.60 3.23
CA VAL A 70 3.64 1.53 2.61
C VAL A 70 3.49 0.98 1.20
N GLY A 71 4.04 1.69 0.22
CA GLY A 71 4.21 1.21 -1.14
C GLY A 71 5.60 0.63 -1.33
N GLY A 72 5.69 -0.62 -1.73
CA GLY A 72 6.97 -1.30 -1.95
C GLY A 72 7.81 -0.67 -3.05
N SER A 73 7.19 0.08 -3.95
CA SER A 73 7.88 0.87 -4.96
C SER A 73 7.29 2.27 -4.99
N ALA A 74 8.16 3.27 -4.86
CA ALA A 74 7.77 4.68 -4.99
C ALA A 74 7.27 5.02 -6.41
N GLN A 75 7.50 4.13 -7.37
CA GLN A 75 7.11 4.30 -8.77
C GLN A 75 5.83 3.53 -9.15
N ALA A 76 5.22 2.82 -8.22
CA ALA A 76 3.98 2.09 -8.48
C ALA A 76 2.85 3.04 -8.89
N ASP A 77 1.96 2.59 -9.76
CA ASP A 77 0.86 3.43 -10.26
C ASP A 77 -0.04 3.92 -9.14
N TRP A 78 -0.39 3.05 -8.19
CA TRP A 78 -1.25 3.49 -7.10
C TRP A 78 -0.59 4.57 -6.23
N VAL A 79 0.75 4.50 -6.08
CA VAL A 79 1.51 5.51 -5.34
C VAL A 79 1.47 6.85 -6.07
N LYS A 80 1.68 6.83 -7.38
CA LYS A 80 1.60 8.05 -8.20
C LYS A 80 0.19 8.65 -8.17
N ASN A 81 -0.83 7.80 -8.22
CA ASN A 81 -2.22 8.22 -8.13
C ASN A 81 -2.52 8.83 -6.75
N ALA A 82 -2.06 8.18 -5.68
CA ALA A 82 -2.24 8.67 -4.33
C ALA A 82 -1.56 10.03 -4.12
N ARG A 83 -0.36 10.16 -4.65
CA ARG A 83 0.40 11.43 -4.58
C ARG A 83 -0.33 12.55 -5.30
N ALA A 84 -0.89 12.28 -6.47
CA ALA A 84 -1.63 13.26 -7.25
C ALA A 84 -2.98 13.62 -6.61
N ALA A 85 -3.70 12.65 -6.09
CA ALA A 85 -5.04 12.87 -5.52
C ALA A 85 -5.01 13.41 -4.09
N GLY A 86 -4.11 12.91 -3.26
CA GLY A 86 -4.04 13.25 -1.84
C GLY A 86 -5.15 12.64 -0.99
N TRP A 87 -5.97 11.77 -1.55
CA TRP A 87 -7.07 11.12 -0.84
C TRP A 87 -7.39 9.76 -1.46
N GLY A 88 -8.14 8.97 -0.74
CA GLY A 88 -8.64 7.70 -1.23
C GLY A 88 -9.78 7.20 -0.35
N VAL A 89 -10.23 6.00 -0.63
CA VAL A 89 -11.23 5.29 0.18
C VAL A 89 -10.59 4.01 0.69
N LEU A 90 -10.55 3.87 2.01
CA LEU A 90 -10.00 2.69 2.65
C LEU A 90 -11.15 1.79 3.11
N ALA A 91 -11.18 0.56 2.61
CA ALA A 91 -12.23 -0.40 2.91
C ALA A 91 -11.70 -1.57 3.74
N HIS A 92 -12.48 -1.99 4.73
CA HIS A 92 -12.27 -3.21 5.50
C HIS A 92 -13.58 -4.00 5.48
N GLY A 93 -13.59 -5.07 4.69
CA GLY A 93 -14.84 -5.75 4.39
C GLY A 93 -15.79 -4.81 3.63
N ARG A 94 -16.98 -4.61 4.17
CA ARG A 94 -17.98 -3.71 3.58
C ARG A 94 -17.94 -2.29 4.15
N LYS A 95 -17.10 -2.04 5.15
CA LYS A 95 -16.96 -0.72 5.76
C LYS A 95 -15.95 0.10 4.95
N GLU A 96 -16.36 1.30 4.56
CA GLU A 96 -15.52 2.19 3.78
C GLU A 96 -15.38 3.54 4.49
N LYS A 97 -14.18 4.11 4.40
CA LYS A 97 -13.89 5.44 4.94
C LYS A 97 -13.09 6.24 3.93
N ARG A 98 -13.49 7.47 3.73
CA ARG A 98 -12.67 8.42 2.98
C ARG A 98 -11.52 8.87 3.86
N VAL A 99 -10.31 8.88 3.29
CA VAL A 99 -9.09 9.21 4.02
C VAL A 99 -8.23 10.18 3.22
N ARG A 100 -7.48 11.01 3.94
CA ARG A 100 -6.39 11.77 3.35
C ARG A 100 -5.14 10.91 3.31
N LEU A 101 -4.38 11.07 2.22
CA LEU A 101 -3.13 10.37 2.02
C LEU A 101 -2.01 11.41 1.92
N VAL A 102 -1.20 11.48 2.96
CA VAL A 102 -0.12 12.46 3.05
C VAL A 102 1.20 11.72 2.93
N GLU A 103 1.88 11.92 1.81
CA GLU A 103 3.17 11.26 1.58
C GLU A 103 4.23 11.85 2.50
N LEU A 104 4.94 10.99 3.22
CA LEU A 104 6.07 11.43 4.04
C LEU A 104 7.28 11.73 3.16
N PRO A 105 8.03 12.79 3.48
CA PRO A 105 9.32 13.00 2.82
C PRO A 105 10.27 11.85 3.13
N VAL A 106 11.25 11.64 2.27
CA VAL A 106 12.18 10.49 2.34
C VAL A 106 12.80 10.35 3.74
N GLU A 107 13.22 11.45 4.33
CA GLU A 107 13.90 11.48 5.63
C GLU A 107 13.02 11.09 6.82
N GLU A 108 11.70 11.05 6.62
CA GLU A 108 10.74 10.65 7.66
C GLU A 108 10.23 9.22 7.50
N ARG A 109 10.58 8.52 6.42
CA ARG A 109 10.06 7.18 6.11
C ARG A 109 10.73 6.07 6.90
N ALA A 110 12.00 6.22 7.23
CA ALA A 110 12.77 5.15 7.87
C ALA A 110 12.17 4.62 9.17
N PRO A 111 11.68 5.47 10.12
CA PRO A 111 11.06 4.94 11.34
C PRO A 111 9.82 4.07 11.08
N ILE A 112 9.02 4.43 10.07
CA ILE A 112 7.82 3.67 9.72
C ILE A 112 8.20 2.36 9.05
N LEU A 113 9.14 2.39 8.11
CA LEU A 113 9.63 1.20 7.44
C LEU A 113 10.27 0.22 8.42
N ARG A 114 10.95 0.72 9.43
CA ARG A 114 11.56 -0.10 10.48
C ARG A 114 10.51 -0.93 11.24
N GLU A 115 9.31 -0.37 11.44
CA GLU A 115 8.22 -1.05 12.13
C GLU A 115 7.43 -2.01 11.23
N PHE A 116 7.52 -1.84 9.92
CA PHE A 116 6.73 -2.63 8.97
C PHE A 116 6.93 -4.14 9.14
N PRO A 117 8.14 -4.70 9.16
CA PRO A 117 8.31 -6.15 9.29
C PRO A 117 7.82 -6.71 10.62
N LYS A 118 7.76 -5.88 11.66
CA LYS A 118 7.24 -6.30 12.96
C LYS A 118 5.72 -6.37 12.98
N LYS A 119 5.06 -5.47 12.28
CA LYS A 119 3.60 -5.28 12.34
C LYS A 119 2.87 -5.92 11.16
N VAL A 120 3.53 -6.06 10.02
CA VAL A 120 2.94 -6.62 8.79
C VAL A 120 3.77 -7.79 8.32
N ARG A 121 3.69 -8.90 9.05
CA ARG A 121 4.51 -10.09 8.77
C ARG A 121 4.24 -10.67 7.39
N GLY A 122 2.98 -10.66 6.93
CA GLY A 122 2.61 -11.14 5.61
C GLY A 122 3.19 -10.32 4.47
N GLY A 123 3.58 -9.08 4.72
CA GLY A 123 4.17 -8.20 3.71
C GLY A 123 5.66 -8.48 3.46
N ILE A 124 6.34 -9.21 4.34
CA ILE A 124 7.77 -9.45 4.22
C ILE A 124 8.10 -10.21 2.92
N GLN A 125 7.32 -11.22 2.57
CA GLN A 125 7.53 -11.99 1.34
C GLN A 125 7.40 -11.14 0.08
N PHE A 126 6.46 -10.21 0.08
CA PHE A 126 6.33 -9.26 -1.03
C PHE A 126 7.61 -8.45 -1.20
N PHE A 127 8.15 -7.91 -0.10
CA PHE A 127 9.39 -7.14 -0.15
C PHE A 127 10.60 -7.99 -0.53
N ARG A 128 10.65 -9.26 -0.09
CA ARG A 128 11.73 -10.19 -0.48
C ARG A 128 11.73 -10.47 -1.99
N SER A 129 10.59 -10.42 -2.62
CA SER A 129 10.51 -10.60 -4.08
C SER A 129 11.03 -9.41 -4.86
N MET A 130 11.16 -8.25 -4.21
CA MET A 130 11.62 -7.01 -4.84
C MET A 130 13.03 -6.59 -4.42
N TYR A 131 13.41 -6.93 -3.20
CA TYR A 131 14.66 -6.47 -2.58
C TYR A 131 15.40 -7.61 -1.91
N GLU A 132 16.72 -7.52 -1.90
CA GLU A 132 17.54 -8.42 -1.08
C GLU A 132 17.40 -8.02 0.38
N LEU A 133 16.89 -8.93 1.19
CA LEU A 133 16.69 -8.71 2.61
C LEU A 133 17.37 -9.82 3.40
N PRO A 134 17.89 -9.52 4.60
CA PRO A 134 18.51 -10.53 5.45
C PRO A 134 17.49 -11.59 5.86
N LYS A 135 17.99 -12.82 6.08
CA LYS A 135 17.15 -13.95 6.52
C LYS A 135 16.80 -13.84 7.99
N GLU A 136 17.67 -13.22 8.77
CA GLU A 136 17.52 -13.07 10.20
C GLU A 136 16.47 -12.00 10.51
N LYS A 137 15.48 -12.38 11.34
CA LYS A 137 14.38 -11.47 11.69
C LYS A 137 14.86 -10.21 12.38
N GLU A 138 15.89 -10.32 13.20
CA GLU A 138 16.44 -9.21 13.97
C GLU A 138 17.06 -8.14 13.07
N ALA A 139 17.51 -8.52 11.89
CA ALA A 139 18.14 -7.60 10.92
C ALA A 139 17.12 -6.94 9.98
N LEU A 140 15.86 -7.43 9.94
CA LEU A 140 14.85 -6.89 9.05
C LEU A 140 14.47 -5.42 9.31
N PRO A 141 14.27 -4.99 10.57
CA PRO A 141 13.92 -3.58 10.81
C PRO A 141 14.92 -2.60 10.22
N ALA A 142 16.21 -2.81 10.45
CA ALA A 142 17.25 -1.95 9.90
C ALA A 142 17.30 -2.02 8.38
N ALA A 143 17.14 -3.20 7.80
CA ALA A 143 17.14 -3.40 6.36
C ALA A 143 15.96 -2.66 5.72
N PHE A 144 14.75 -2.74 6.29
CA PHE A 144 13.59 -2.01 5.81
C PHE A 144 13.80 -0.50 5.88
N ALA A 145 14.44 -0.01 6.94
CA ALA A 145 14.74 1.42 7.08
C ALA A 145 15.60 1.95 5.91
N THR A 146 16.50 1.12 5.38
CA THR A 146 17.35 1.52 4.25
C THR A 146 16.57 1.67 2.94
N LEU A 147 15.35 1.17 2.88
CA LEU A 147 14.50 1.25 1.68
C LEU A 147 13.77 2.59 1.55
N ALA A 148 13.99 3.53 2.46
CA ALA A 148 13.28 4.81 2.46
C ALA A 148 13.30 5.55 1.12
N PRO A 149 14.42 5.63 0.37
CA PRO A 149 14.39 6.29 -0.95
C PRO A 149 13.64 5.51 -2.03
N ARG A 150 13.41 4.21 -1.83
CA ARG A 150 12.84 3.31 -2.85
C ARG A 150 11.36 3.00 -2.62
N CYS A 151 10.88 3.20 -1.42
CA CYS A 151 9.49 2.93 -1.03
C CYS A 151 8.73 4.24 -0.86
N ALA A 152 7.40 4.17 -0.90
CA ALA A 152 6.55 5.28 -0.51
C ALA A 152 5.91 4.99 0.85
N VAL A 153 5.72 6.01 1.65
CA VAL A 153 5.00 5.90 2.92
C VAL A 153 3.99 7.05 2.97
N PHE A 154 2.71 6.68 3.14
CA PHE A 154 1.63 7.67 3.30
C PHE A 154 1.08 7.60 4.71
N ARG A 155 0.94 8.75 5.35
CA ARG A 155 0.14 8.85 6.56
C ARG A 155 -1.34 8.87 6.14
N VAL A 156 -2.14 8.02 6.77
CA VAL A 156 -3.57 7.89 6.49
C VAL A 156 -4.32 8.64 7.57
N GLU A 157 -4.99 9.71 7.17
CA GLU A 157 -5.80 10.52 8.09
C GLU A 157 -7.26 10.33 7.75
N THR A 158 -8.07 9.95 8.75
CA THR A 158 -9.51 9.84 8.56
C THR A 158 -10.08 11.24 8.42
N GLU A 159 -10.84 11.50 7.34
CA GLU A 159 -11.54 12.76 7.21
C GLU A 159 -12.68 12.81 8.22
N THR A 160 -12.66 13.84 9.06
CA THR A 160 -13.77 14.11 9.96
C THR A 160 -14.85 14.81 9.16
N ILE A 161 -16.03 14.19 9.08
CA ILE A 161 -17.19 14.86 8.54
C ILE A 161 -17.63 15.85 9.62
N GLY A 162 -17.31 17.10 9.39
CA GLY A 162 -17.72 18.18 10.28
C GLY A 162 -19.22 18.40 10.20
#